data_61f260259cf3aa332d76609fb39b03a3
#
_entry.id   61f260259cf3aa332d76609fb39b03a3
#
_cell.length_a   1.000
_cell.length_b   1.000
_cell.length_c   1.000
_cell.angle_alpha   90.00
_cell.angle_beta   90.00
_cell.angle_gamma   90.00
#
_symmetry.space_group_name_H-M   'P 1'
#
loop_
_entity.id
_entity.type
_entity.pdbx_description
1 polymer ?
#
loop_
_entity_poly.entity_id
_entity_poly.type
_entity_poly.pdbx_seq_one_letter_code
_entity_poly.pdbx_strand_id
1 'polypeptide(L)'
;KIQKNGVTDDQLKLAKNIIERSTYYSRESITNIATEIGYTMALTNDIKFYDTYLDNIKNVSKEDVKKVAEKYLGINRSAVSIVLPKSAKEVPVASLTQQAPATAELVSENAQTQKYKLSDGATMLYTPNNVNDIIAISIYAKGGQLAEQKAGTANLTATAMMRGTKNYTSLELSQVLEDNGIKIQPSASADAFAINVLTTKDEYDKTLELLNEVVNNATFEDYEIDKVKTEKLNTIKRNKDVPLQRAIEEYRDLIYQNSPYSISSKILEKNIPNITKEDIINYYNSIFAP
;
A
#
# COMPACT_ATOMS: atom_id res chain seq x y z
N LYS A 1 -14.59 -15.71 21.01
CA LYS A 1 -15.49 -16.06 19.88
C LYS A 1 -14.95 -17.31 19.17
N ILE A 2 -13.69 -17.33 18.72
CA ILE A 2 -13.07 -18.47 17.99
C ILE A 2 -13.08 -19.76 18.83
N GLN A 3 -12.76 -19.70 20.12
CA GLN A 3 -12.80 -20.87 21.01
C GLN A 3 -14.19 -21.53 21.10
N LYS A 4 -15.29 -20.72 21.09
CA LYS A 4 -16.65 -21.25 21.17
C LYS A 4 -17.21 -21.68 19.83
N ASN A 5 -17.05 -20.85 18.81
CA ASN A 5 -17.75 -20.96 17.52
C ASN A 5 -16.85 -21.43 16.38
N GLY A 6 -15.54 -21.53 16.61
CA GLY A 6 -14.58 -21.74 15.53
C GLY A 6 -14.47 -20.54 14.59
N VAL A 7 -13.97 -20.78 13.39
CA VAL A 7 -13.92 -19.86 12.25
C VAL A 7 -14.84 -20.35 11.13
N THR A 8 -15.33 -19.45 10.29
CA THR A 8 -16.09 -19.81 9.08
C THR A 8 -15.15 -20.30 7.98
N ASP A 9 -15.70 -20.95 6.95
CA ASP A 9 -14.93 -21.39 5.78
C ASP A 9 -14.31 -20.18 5.05
N ASP A 10 -15.06 -19.09 4.91
CA ASP A 10 -14.56 -17.85 4.29
C ASP A 10 -13.42 -17.23 5.09
N GLN A 11 -13.55 -17.17 6.42
CA GLN A 11 -12.46 -16.67 7.29
C GLN A 11 -11.19 -17.52 7.18
N LEU A 12 -11.34 -18.84 7.15
CA LEU A 12 -10.18 -19.72 6.98
C LEU A 12 -9.56 -19.59 5.60
N LYS A 13 -10.38 -19.53 4.55
CA LYS A 13 -9.94 -19.32 3.17
C LYS A 13 -9.19 -17.99 3.04
N LEU A 14 -9.76 -16.91 3.57
CA LEU A 14 -9.13 -15.58 3.55
C LEU A 14 -7.76 -15.61 4.26
N ALA A 15 -7.68 -16.17 5.47
CA ALA A 15 -6.43 -16.27 6.21
C ALA A 15 -5.36 -17.07 5.43
N LYS A 16 -5.73 -18.17 4.81
CA LYS A 16 -4.83 -18.97 3.97
C LYS A 16 -4.33 -18.18 2.76
N ASN A 17 -5.22 -17.47 2.06
CA ASN A 17 -4.86 -16.64 0.91
C ASN A 17 -3.90 -15.52 1.31
N ILE A 18 -4.14 -14.83 2.42
CA ILE A 18 -3.24 -13.78 2.92
C ILE A 18 -1.84 -14.34 3.19
N ILE A 19 -1.75 -15.47 3.90
CA ILE A 19 -0.46 -16.10 4.23
C ILE A 19 0.25 -16.55 2.95
N GLU A 20 -0.44 -17.24 2.05
CA GLU A 20 0.13 -17.74 0.80
C GLU A 20 0.70 -16.61 -0.05
N ARG A 21 -0.09 -15.56 -0.30
CA ARG A 21 0.34 -14.39 -1.09
C ARG A 21 1.46 -13.62 -0.41
N SER A 22 1.38 -13.42 0.90
CA SER A 22 2.45 -12.77 1.67
C SER A 22 3.77 -13.54 1.57
N THR A 23 3.71 -14.87 1.60
CA THR A 23 4.89 -15.74 1.43
C THR A 23 5.46 -15.64 0.02
N TYR A 24 4.63 -15.62 -1.02
CA TYR A 24 5.11 -15.40 -2.39
C TYR A 24 5.80 -14.05 -2.54
N TYR A 25 5.19 -12.98 -2.02
CA TYR A 25 5.80 -11.64 -2.07
C TYR A 25 7.11 -11.55 -1.28
N SER A 26 7.20 -12.22 -0.13
CA SER A 26 8.45 -12.30 0.64
C SER A 26 9.55 -13.00 -0.16
N ARG A 27 9.23 -14.06 -0.88
CA ARG A 27 10.17 -14.87 -1.65
C ARG A 27 10.66 -14.23 -2.95
N GLU A 28 10.18 -13.05 -3.34
CA GLU A 28 10.74 -12.24 -4.42
C GLU A 28 12.15 -11.68 -4.08
N SER A 29 12.45 -11.54 -2.80
CA SER A 29 13.73 -11.02 -2.34
C SER A 29 14.67 -12.12 -1.87
N ILE A 30 15.84 -12.23 -2.49
CA ILE A 30 16.90 -13.16 -2.07
C ILE A 30 17.27 -12.95 -0.60
N THR A 31 17.30 -11.70 -0.14
CA THR A 31 17.55 -11.37 1.27
C THR A 31 16.47 -11.93 2.18
N ASN A 32 15.21 -11.82 1.79
CA ASN A 32 14.10 -12.36 2.57
C ASN A 32 14.14 -13.89 2.59
N ILE A 33 14.41 -14.54 1.46
CA ILE A 33 14.60 -16.00 1.38
C ILE A 33 15.69 -16.45 2.36
N ALA A 34 16.86 -15.82 2.30
CA ALA A 34 17.98 -16.15 3.19
C ALA A 34 17.62 -15.94 4.68
N THR A 35 16.89 -14.87 4.99
CA THR A 35 16.42 -14.57 6.34
C THR A 35 15.41 -15.62 6.82
N GLU A 36 14.42 -15.97 6.01
CA GLU A 36 13.42 -16.99 6.35
C GLU A 36 14.06 -18.36 6.59
N ILE A 37 14.99 -18.77 5.72
CA ILE A 37 15.73 -20.03 5.88
C ILE A 37 16.55 -20.00 7.19
N GLY A 38 17.30 -18.92 7.43
CA GLY A 38 18.10 -18.76 8.63
C GLY A 38 17.25 -18.79 9.91
N TYR A 39 16.11 -18.10 9.90
CA TYR A 39 15.17 -18.07 11.01
C TYR A 39 14.52 -19.44 11.26
N THR A 40 14.09 -20.11 10.19
CA THR A 40 13.52 -21.45 10.25
C THR A 40 14.52 -22.44 10.84
N MET A 41 15.77 -22.44 10.37
CA MET A 41 16.82 -23.29 10.90
C MET A 41 17.11 -23.00 12.37
N ALA A 42 17.17 -21.73 12.78
CA ALA A 42 17.43 -21.35 14.17
C ALA A 42 16.33 -21.81 15.14
N LEU A 43 15.05 -21.80 14.68
CA LEU A 43 13.91 -22.16 15.53
C LEU A 43 13.57 -23.64 15.51
N THR A 44 13.67 -24.29 14.35
CA THR A 44 13.18 -25.67 14.15
C THR A 44 14.29 -26.69 13.98
N ASN A 45 15.51 -26.23 13.68
CA ASN A 45 16.65 -27.06 13.26
C ASN A 45 16.29 -28.00 12.07
N ASP A 46 15.32 -27.58 11.23
CA ASP A 46 14.82 -28.35 10.09
C ASP A 46 14.52 -27.45 8.89
N ILE A 47 15.36 -27.55 7.85
CA ILE A 47 15.19 -26.80 6.59
C ILE A 47 13.91 -27.23 5.84
N LYS A 48 13.45 -28.46 6.00
CA LYS A 48 12.25 -28.95 5.34
C LYS A 48 10.99 -28.23 5.80
N PHE A 49 11.01 -27.64 6.99
CA PHE A 49 9.91 -26.82 7.46
C PHE A 49 9.67 -25.61 6.54
N TYR A 50 10.74 -24.98 6.03
CA TYR A 50 10.63 -23.89 5.05
C TYR A 50 9.96 -24.35 3.76
N ASP A 51 10.35 -25.51 3.22
CA ASP A 51 9.82 -26.03 1.97
C ASP A 51 8.36 -26.45 2.08
N THR A 52 7.98 -27.04 3.23
CA THR A 52 6.63 -27.58 3.46
C THR A 52 5.67 -26.58 4.10
N TYR A 53 6.12 -25.35 4.41
CA TYR A 53 5.33 -24.37 5.17
C TYR A 53 3.98 -24.06 4.51
N LEU A 54 3.96 -23.73 3.22
CA LEU A 54 2.73 -23.41 2.51
C LEU A 54 1.80 -24.61 2.39
N ASP A 55 2.33 -25.81 2.18
CA ASP A 55 1.52 -27.02 2.10
C ASP A 55 0.88 -27.31 3.47
N ASN A 56 1.60 -27.08 4.55
CA ASN A 56 1.05 -27.20 5.90
C ASN A 56 -0.06 -26.18 6.14
N ILE A 57 0.09 -24.92 5.70
CA ILE A 57 -0.94 -23.88 5.79
C ILE A 57 -2.20 -24.29 5.00
N LYS A 58 -2.04 -24.79 3.76
CA LYS A 58 -3.16 -25.27 2.93
C LYS A 58 -3.95 -26.38 3.61
N ASN A 59 -3.29 -27.24 4.36
CA ASN A 59 -3.90 -28.39 5.05
C ASN A 59 -4.52 -28.05 6.41
N VAL A 60 -4.35 -26.83 6.96
CA VAL A 60 -4.96 -26.43 8.24
C VAL A 60 -6.48 -26.51 8.13
N SER A 61 -7.13 -27.16 9.09
CA SER A 61 -8.58 -27.26 9.22
C SER A 61 -9.16 -26.23 10.20
N LYS A 62 -10.48 -26.02 10.18
CA LYS A 62 -11.17 -25.19 11.17
C LYS A 62 -11.02 -25.76 12.59
N GLU A 63 -10.98 -27.06 12.71
CA GLU A 63 -10.77 -27.81 13.95
C GLU A 63 -9.40 -27.53 14.53
N ASP A 64 -8.35 -27.46 13.68
CA ASP A 64 -6.99 -27.14 14.12
C ASP A 64 -6.92 -25.70 14.67
N VAL A 65 -7.53 -24.74 13.96
CA VAL A 65 -7.62 -23.34 14.43
C VAL A 65 -8.33 -23.27 15.77
N LYS A 66 -9.43 -23.99 15.94
CA LYS A 66 -10.18 -24.04 17.20
C LYS A 66 -9.35 -24.63 18.34
N LYS A 67 -8.69 -25.78 18.11
CA LYS A 67 -7.81 -26.43 19.09
C LYS A 67 -6.67 -25.50 19.56
N VAL A 68 -6.03 -24.81 18.61
CA VAL A 68 -4.96 -23.85 18.92
C VAL A 68 -5.51 -22.67 19.73
N ALA A 69 -6.67 -22.15 19.36
CA ALA A 69 -7.32 -21.06 20.10
C ALA A 69 -7.68 -21.47 21.53
N GLU A 70 -8.20 -22.68 21.73
CA GLU A 70 -8.50 -23.24 23.07
C GLU A 70 -7.21 -23.39 23.91
N LYS A 71 -6.13 -23.84 23.29
CA LYS A 71 -4.85 -24.08 23.97
C LYS A 71 -4.12 -22.79 24.37
N TYR A 72 -4.15 -21.75 23.53
CA TYR A 72 -3.28 -20.59 23.68
C TYR A 72 -3.98 -19.27 24.01
N LEU A 73 -5.26 -19.10 23.63
CA LEU A 73 -5.99 -17.82 23.78
C LEU A 73 -6.85 -17.75 25.04
N GLY A 74 -6.40 -18.33 26.15
CA GLY A 74 -7.09 -18.21 27.45
C GLY A 74 -7.02 -16.79 28.02
N ILE A 75 -8.11 -16.30 28.64
CA ILE A 75 -8.20 -14.95 29.22
C ILE A 75 -7.10 -14.71 30.27
N ASN A 76 -6.70 -15.76 30.98
CA ASN A 76 -5.65 -15.70 32.00
C ASN A 76 -4.22 -15.61 31.41
N ARG A 77 -4.09 -15.59 30.07
CA ARG A 77 -2.82 -15.52 29.34
C ARG A 77 -2.76 -14.32 28.39
N SER A 78 -3.73 -13.40 28.47
CA SER A 78 -3.84 -12.26 27.59
C SER A 78 -3.69 -10.93 28.34
N ALA A 79 -2.97 -9.98 27.73
CA ALA A 79 -3.03 -8.57 28.08
C ALA A 79 -3.91 -7.86 27.05
N VAL A 80 -4.89 -7.08 27.50
CA VAL A 80 -5.84 -6.37 26.63
C VAL A 80 -5.63 -4.87 26.71
N SER A 81 -5.38 -4.23 25.57
CA SER A 81 -5.40 -2.76 25.43
C SER A 81 -6.49 -2.37 24.44
N ILE A 82 -7.34 -1.40 24.82
CA ILE A 82 -8.47 -0.96 23.99
C ILE A 82 -8.29 0.53 23.67
N VAL A 83 -8.24 0.85 22.36
CA VAL A 83 -8.23 2.22 21.85
C VAL A 83 -9.54 2.44 21.07
N LEU A 84 -10.35 3.41 21.49
CA LEU A 84 -11.66 3.70 20.88
C LEU A 84 -11.64 5.06 20.17
N PRO A 85 -12.19 5.19 18.96
CA PRO A 85 -12.39 6.47 18.28
C PRO A 85 -13.56 7.26 18.90
N LYS A 86 -13.49 8.60 18.85
CA LYS A 86 -14.46 9.49 19.52
C LYS A 86 -15.82 9.64 18.82
N SER A 87 -16.05 9.11 17.65
CA SER A 87 -17.36 8.94 16.96
C SER A 87 -17.23 8.80 15.44
N ALA A 88 -18.06 7.94 14.79
CA ALA A 88 -18.15 7.73 13.34
C ALA A 88 -19.59 7.92 12.82
N LYS A 89 -19.76 8.42 11.58
CA LYS A 89 -21.04 8.44 10.82
C LYS A 89 -20.82 8.10 9.35
N GLU A 90 -21.79 7.44 8.71
CA GLU A 90 -21.80 6.89 7.34
C GLU A 90 -22.25 7.89 6.25
N VAL A 91 -21.84 7.68 4.96
CA VAL A 91 -22.23 8.46 3.76
C VAL A 91 -22.38 7.56 2.51
N PRO A 92 -23.34 7.83 1.56
CA PRO A 92 -23.68 6.95 0.43
C PRO A 92 -22.99 7.24 -0.92
N VAL A 93 -23.05 6.28 -1.86
CA VAL A 93 -22.28 6.10 -3.11
C VAL A 93 -23.04 6.47 -4.39
N ALA A 94 -22.35 6.92 -5.46
CA ALA A 94 -22.86 7.17 -6.82
C ALA A 94 -21.91 6.66 -7.94
N SER A 95 -22.49 6.37 -9.12
CA SER A 95 -22.00 5.48 -10.20
C SER A 95 -21.03 6.09 -11.25
N LEU A 96 -20.36 5.21 -12.05
CA LEU A 96 -19.19 5.39 -12.93
C LEU A 96 -19.53 5.44 -14.45
N THR A 97 -18.61 6.05 -15.23
CA THR A 97 -18.56 5.98 -16.71
C THR A 97 -17.20 5.41 -17.17
N GLN A 98 -17.23 4.53 -18.21
CA GLN A 98 -16.06 3.84 -18.78
C GLN A 98 -15.38 4.65 -19.89
N GLN A 99 -14.03 4.59 -19.96
CA GLN A 99 -13.22 5.11 -21.08
C GLN A 99 -12.83 3.98 -22.06
N ALA A 100 -12.57 4.35 -23.34
CA ALA A 100 -12.15 3.42 -24.40
C ALA A 100 -10.69 2.95 -24.20
N PRO A 101 -10.32 1.72 -24.65
CA PRO A 101 -8.98 1.17 -24.47
C PRO A 101 -7.92 1.94 -25.28
N ALA A 102 -6.77 2.22 -24.62
CA ALA A 102 -5.61 2.83 -25.25
C ALA A 102 -4.88 1.85 -26.18
N THR A 103 -4.38 2.33 -27.33
CA THR A 103 -3.50 1.55 -28.20
C THR A 103 -2.03 1.76 -27.85
N ALA A 104 -1.21 0.72 -28.02
CA ALA A 104 0.22 0.74 -27.70
C ALA A 104 1.06 0.41 -28.94
N GLU A 105 2.09 1.22 -29.25
CA GLU A 105 3.03 1.00 -30.34
C GLU A 105 4.40 0.60 -29.77
N LEU A 106 4.95 -0.53 -30.26
CA LEU A 106 6.30 -0.98 -29.89
C LEU A 106 7.35 -0.06 -30.51
N VAL A 107 8.13 0.61 -29.68
CA VAL A 107 9.16 1.58 -30.11
C VAL A 107 10.55 0.95 -30.16
N SER A 108 10.88 0.11 -29.19
CA SER A 108 12.16 -0.60 -29.14
C SER A 108 12.07 -1.83 -28.23
N GLU A 109 12.94 -2.79 -28.50
CA GLU A 109 13.07 -4.03 -27.72
C GLU A 109 14.55 -4.32 -27.48
N ASN A 110 14.87 -4.80 -26.28
CA ASN A 110 16.16 -5.44 -25.98
C ASN A 110 15.90 -6.84 -25.41
N ALA A 111 16.96 -7.57 -25.05
CA ALA A 111 16.85 -8.96 -24.60
C ALA A 111 15.95 -9.18 -23.36
N GLN A 112 15.60 -8.14 -22.63
CA GLN A 112 14.84 -8.24 -21.37
C GLN A 112 13.62 -7.32 -21.30
N THR A 113 13.60 -6.20 -22.04
CA THR A 113 12.58 -5.16 -21.87
C THR A 113 12.09 -4.64 -23.21
N GLN A 114 10.79 -4.56 -23.36
CA GLN A 114 10.09 -3.96 -24.48
C GLN A 114 9.60 -2.55 -24.10
N LYS A 115 9.85 -1.57 -24.96
CA LYS A 115 9.39 -0.19 -24.76
C LYS A 115 8.26 0.13 -25.73
N TYR A 116 7.15 0.54 -25.17
CA TYR A 116 5.97 0.96 -25.92
C TYR A 116 5.68 2.45 -25.73
N LYS A 117 5.12 3.07 -26.76
CA LYS A 117 4.48 4.37 -26.69
C LYS A 117 2.98 4.19 -26.72
N LEU A 118 2.29 4.73 -25.70
CA LEU A 118 0.84 4.68 -25.62
C LEU A 118 0.20 5.85 -26.39
N SER A 119 -1.05 5.73 -26.77
CA SER A 119 -1.79 6.72 -27.57
C SER A 119 -1.95 8.07 -26.90
N ASP A 120 -1.89 8.13 -25.56
CA ASP A 120 -1.89 9.34 -24.74
C ASP A 120 -0.51 10.01 -24.62
N GLY A 121 0.52 9.41 -25.23
CA GLY A 121 1.91 9.89 -25.18
C GLY A 121 2.74 9.31 -24.03
N ALA A 122 2.14 8.52 -23.13
CA ALA A 122 2.89 7.85 -22.07
C ALA A 122 3.85 6.78 -22.62
N THR A 123 4.88 6.47 -21.86
CA THR A 123 5.83 5.41 -22.18
C THR A 123 5.61 4.24 -21.24
N MET A 124 5.39 3.05 -21.79
CA MET A 124 5.34 1.80 -21.03
C MET A 124 6.62 0.99 -21.25
N LEU A 125 7.20 0.52 -20.17
CA LEU A 125 8.29 -0.47 -20.18
C LEU A 125 7.70 -1.79 -19.69
N TYR A 126 7.80 -2.81 -20.50
CA TYR A 126 7.33 -4.16 -20.19
C TYR A 126 8.51 -5.13 -20.13
N THR A 127 8.67 -5.80 -19.00
CA THR A 127 9.69 -6.81 -18.77
C THR A 127 8.99 -8.12 -18.41
N PRO A 128 8.93 -9.10 -19.34
CA PRO A 128 8.31 -10.38 -19.05
C PRO A 128 9.11 -11.15 -17.98
N ASN A 129 8.41 -11.65 -16.97
CA ASN A 129 8.97 -12.54 -15.96
C ASN A 129 8.07 -13.79 -15.86
N ASN A 130 8.64 -14.95 -16.17
CA ASN A 130 7.92 -16.23 -16.16
C ASN A 130 8.33 -17.13 -14.97
N VAL A 131 8.97 -16.56 -13.96
CA VAL A 131 9.45 -17.33 -12.79
C VAL A 131 8.31 -17.61 -11.81
N ASN A 132 7.32 -16.70 -11.75
CA ASN A 132 6.15 -16.80 -10.87
C ASN A 132 4.96 -16.02 -11.44
N ASP A 133 3.81 -16.10 -10.77
CA ASP A 133 2.57 -15.44 -11.18
C ASP A 133 2.40 -14.03 -10.60
N ILE A 134 3.48 -13.38 -10.17
CA ILE A 134 3.43 -12.02 -9.63
C ILE A 134 3.55 -10.99 -10.75
N ILE A 135 2.68 -9.98 -10.70
CA ILE A 135 2.68 -8.82 -11.58
C ILE A 135 2.97 -7.58 -10.73
N ALA A 136 4.03 -6.86 -11.10
CA ALA A 136 4.36 -5.56 -10.52
C ALA A 136 4.14 -4.46 -11.56
N ILE A 137 3.37 -3.42 -11.21
CA ILE A 137 3.13 -2.25 -12.05
C ILE A 137 3.61 -1.02 -11.28
N SER A 138 4.43 -0.19 -11.93
CA SER A 138 4.84 1.10 -11.37
C SER A 138 4.48 2.21 -12.34
N ILE A 139 3.61 3.13 -11.91
CA ILE A 139 3.19 4.29 -12.67
C ILE A 139 3.93 5.49 -12.09
N TYR A 140 4.58 6.27 -12.95
CA TYR A 140 5.30 7.47 -12.57
C TYR A 140 4.77 8.68 -13.33
N ALA A 141 4.37 9.72 -12.60
CA ALA A 141 4.08 11.04 -13.13
C ALA A 141 5.16 12.03 -12.66
N LYS A 142 5.54 12.96 -13.53
CA LYS A 142 6.50 14.03 -13.18
C LYS A 142 5.86 15.00 -12.18
N GLY A 143 6.69 15.53 -11.27
CA GLY A 143 6.27 16.58 -10.35
C GLY A 143 6.61 16.27 -8.90
N GLY A 144 6.01 15.24 -8.30
CA GLY A 144 6.26 14.90 -6.91
C GLY A 144 6.13 16.10 -5.97
N GLN A 145 7.02 16.20 -4.97
CA GLN A 145 7.04 17.31 -4.03
C GLN A 145 7.47 18.64 -4.70
N LEU A 146 8.20 18.61 -5.82
CA LEU A 146 8.59 19.82 -6.54
C LEU A 146 7.42 20.53 -7.21
N ALA A 147 6.32 19.84 -7.48
CA ALA A 147 5.10 20.42 -8.06
C ALA A 147 4.10 20.92 -7.01
N GLU A 148 4.33 20.69 -5.71
CA GLU A 148 3.42 21.13 -4.66
C GLU A 148 3.60 22.63 -4.35
N GLN A 149 2.48 23.34 -4.16
CA GLN A 149 2.50 24.74 -3.74
C GLN A 149 2.77 24.91 -2.23
N LYS A 150 2.31 23.94 -1.44
CA LYS A 150 2.53 23.87 0.00
C LYS A 150 3.22 22.56 0.33
N ALA A 151 4.39 22.64 0.96
CA ALA A 151 5.15 21.45 1.32
C ALA A 151 4.33 20.49 2.17
N GLY A 152 4.23 19.23 1.73
CA GLY A 152 3.46 18.17 2.33
C GLY A 152 2.20 17.79 1.56
N THR A 153 1.71 18.62 0.63
CA THR A 153 0.50 18.36 -0.15
C THR A 153 0.61 17.08 -0.96
N ALA A 154 1.72 16.85 -1.65
CA ALA A 154 1.94 15.67 -2.47
C ALA A 154 1.80 14.35 -1.67
N ASN A 155 2.44 14.30 -0.52
CA ASN A 155 2.36 13.11 0.36
C ASN A 155 0.98 12.93 0.99
N LEU A 156 0.28 14.02 1.36
CA LEU A 156 -1.09 13.94 1.85
C LEU A 156 -2.03 13.44 0.76
N THR A 157 -1.88 13.93 -0.48
CA THR A 157 -2.66 13.47 -1.64
C THR A 157 -2.46 11.98 -1.88
N ALA A 158 -1.20 11.51 -1.92
CA ALA A 158 -0.90 10.09 -2.10
C ALA A 158 -1.59 9.21 -1.04
N THR A 159 -1.57 9.63 0.22
CA THR A 159 -2.23 8.88 1.30
C THR A 159 -3.75 9.00 1.20
N ALA A 160 -4.28 10.18 0.89
CA ALA A 160 -5.72 10.44 0.83
C ALA A 160 -6.41 9.72 -0.32
N MET A 161 -5.72 9.45 -1.45
CA MET A 161 -6.25 8.63 -2.56
C MET A 161 -6.71 7.24 -2.12
N MET A 162 -6.10 6.69 -1.06
CA MET A 162 -6.45 5.37 -0.51
C MET A 162 -7.54 5.45 0.59
N ARG A 163 -8.08 6.64 0.87
CA ARG A 163 -9.04 6.87 1.96
C ARG A 163 -10.51 6.89 1.51
N GLY A 164 -10.78 6.50 0.28
CA GLY A 164 -12.11 6.34 -0.27
C GLY A 164 -12.20 6.81 -1.72
N THR A 165 -13.10 6.16 -2.43
CA THR A 165 -13.43 6.44 -3.83
C THR A 165 -14.93 6.63 -3.97
N LYS A 166 -15.42 6.91 -5.17
CA LYS A 166 -16.87 7.01 -5.42
C LYS A 166 -17.63 5.73 -5.07
N ASN A 167 -16.99 4.57 -5.20
CA ASN A 167 -17.65 3.26 -5.04
C ASN A 167 -17.24 2.52 -3.75
N TYR A 168 -16.19 2.96 -3.07
CA TYR A 168 -15.67 2.30 -1.88
C TYR A 168 -15.37 3.32 -0.79
N THR A 169 -15.86 3.08 0.41
CA THR A 169 -15.34 3.75 1.61
C THR A 169 -13.89 3.34 1.87
N SER A 170 -13.20 4.05 2.75
CA SER A 170 -11.81 3.71 3.14
C SER A 170 -11.70 2.27 3.68
N LEU A 171 -12.68 1.82 4.44
CA LEU A 171 -12.71 0.47 5.01
C LEU A 171 -12.97 -0.58 3.93
N GLU A 172 -13.96 -0.37 3.07
CA GLU A 172 -14.30 -1.30 1.98
C GLU A 172 -13.15 -1.41 0.97
N LEU A 173 -12.50 -0.29 0.62
CA LEU A 173 -11.33 -0.32 -0.26
C LEU A 173 -10.20 -1.15 0.36
N SER A 174 -9.89 -0.93 1.63
CA SER A 174 -8.85 -1.70 2.33
C SER A 174 -9.21 -3.19 2.37
N GLN A 175 -10.47 -3.52 2.66
CA GLN A 175 -10.94 -4.89 2.75
C GLN A 175 -10.87 -5.61 1.39
N VAL A 176 -11.35 -4.99 0.32
CA VAL A 176 -11.31 -5.61 -1.01
C VAL A 176 -9.86 -5.81 -1.50
N LEU A 177 -8.95 -4.90 -1.19
CA LEU A 177 -7.53 -5.05 -1.50
C LEU A 177 -6.91 -6.23 -0.72
N GLU A 178 -7.19 -6.32 0.58
CA GLU A 178 -6.70 -7.40 1.43
C GLU A 178 -7.26 -8.77 1.03
N ASP A 179 -8.57 -8.85 0.79
CA ASP A 179 -9.26 -10.09 0.40
C ASP A 179 -8.69 -10.70 -0.89
N ASN A 180 -8.26 -9.83 -1.82
CA ASN A 180 -7.68 -10.25 -3.09
C ASN A 180 -6.13 -10.21 -3.08
N GLY A 181 -5.49 -9.86 -1.96
CA GLY A 181 -4.04 -9.77 -1.81
C GLY A 181 -3.39 -8.76 -2.76
N ILE A 182 -4.14 -7.75 -3.17
CA ILE A 182 -3.69 -6.66 -4.04
C ILE A 182 -3.05 -5.58 -3.20
N LYS A 183 -1.92 -5.04 -3.66
CA LYS A 183 -1.28 -3.88 -3.04
C LYS A 183 -1.27 -2.72 -4.03
N ILE A 184 -1.88 -1.60 -3.66
CA ILE A 184 -1.83 -0.33 -4.40
C ILE A 184 -1.24 0.70 -3.44
N GLN A 185 -0.11 1.29 -3.80
CA GLN A 185 0.65 2.18 -2.93
C GLN A 185 1.03 3.47 -3.65
N PRO A 186 0.19 4.50 -3.61
CA PRO A 186 0.56 5.84 -4.05
C PRO A 186 1.64 6.43 -3.13
N SER A 187 2.59 7.16 -3.70
CA SER A 187 3.66 7.81 -2.97
C SER A 187 4.17 9.04 -3.73
N ALA A 188 4.76 9.99 -3.02
CA ALA A 188 5.39 11.16 -3.63
C ALA A 188 6.84 11.27 -3.17
N SER A 189 7.77 11.18 -4.12
CA SER A 189 9.17 11.54 -3.95
C SER A 189 9.39 13.04 -4.26
N ALA A 190 10.63 13.50 -4.26
CA ALA A 190 10.93 14.89 -4.66
C ALA A 190 10.46 15.16 -6.09
N ASP A 191 10.82 14.32 -7.05
CA ASP A 191 10.70 14.57 -8.49
C ASP A 191 9.49 13.88 -9.15
N ALA A 192 8.90 12.90 -8.49
CA ALA A 192 7.87 12.07 -9.08
C ALA A 192 6.76 11.71 -8.09
N PHE A 193 5.53 11.66 -8.60
CA PHE A 193 4.44 10.94 -7.98
C PHE A 193 4.43 9.53 -8.54
N ALA A 194 4.34 8.52 -7.69
CA ALA A 194 4.36 7.13 -8.09
C ALA A 194 3.17 6.36 -7.51
N ILE A 195 2.66 5.40 -8.28
CA ILE A 195 1.73 4.39 -7.79
C ILE A 195 2.35 3.03 -8.06
N ASN A 196 2.70 2.32 -6.98
CA ASN A 196 3.22 0.97 -7.07
C ASN A 196 2.11 -0.02 -6.80
N VAL A 197 1.96 -0.98 -7.70
CA VAL A 197 0.95 -2.04 -7.61
C VAL A 197 1.64 -3.38 -7.62
N LEU A 198 1.21 -4.26 -6.73
CA LEU A 198 1.68 -5.64 -6.69
C LEU A 198 0.45 -6.54 -6.61
N THR A 199 0.37 -7.51 -7.51
CA THR A 199 -0.77 -8.43 -7.62
C THR A 199 -0.32 -9.80 -8.15
N THR A 200 -1.23 -10.73 -8.21
CA THR A 200 -1.05 -12.01 -8.89
C THR A 200 -1.78 -12.02 -10.24
N LYS A 201 -1.40 -12.94 -11.11
CA LYS A 201 -2.01 -13.10 -12.43
C LYS A 201 -3.54 -13.31 -12.36
N ASP A 202 -4.00 -14.08 -11.39
CA ASP A 202 -5.41 -14.38 -11.21
C ASP A 202 -6.24 -13.16 -10.79
N GLU A 203 -5.62 -12.19 -10.12
CA GLU A 203 -6.28 -10.96 -9.65
C GLU A 203 -6.00 -9.75 -10.55
N TYR A 204 -5.41 -9.95 -11.73
CA TYR A 204 -4.98 -8.86 -12.60
C TYR A 204 -6.12 -7.94 -13.02
N ASP A 205 -7.23 -8.51 -13.51
CA ASP A 205 -8.38 -7.73 -13.97
C ASP A 205 -9.01 -6.94 -12.82
N LYS A 206 -9.17 -7.57 -11.65
CA LYS A 206 -9.65 -6.90 -10.44
C LYS A 206 -8.72 -5.80 -9.98
N THR A 207 -7.42 -6.01 -10.13
CA THR A 207 -6.41 -5.01 -9.81
C THR A 207 -6.53 -3.78 -10.70
N LEU A 208 -6.74 -3.94 -11.99
CA LEU A 208 -6.94 -2.81 -12.92
C LEU A 208 -8.22 -2.04 -12.61
N GLU A 209 -9.31 -2.72 -12.24
CA GLU A 209 -10.54 -2.09 -11.78
C GLU A 209 -10.29 -1.22 -10.55
N LEU A 210 -9.65 -1.77 -9.50
CA LEU A 210 -9.37 -1.05 -8.27
C LEU A 210 -8.34 0.08 -8.46
N LEU A 211 -7.35 -0.13 -9.32
CA LEU A 211 -6.40 0.91 -9.69
C LEU A 211 -7.11 2.09 -10.38
N ASN A 212 -8.01 1.81 -11.31
CA ASN A 212 -8.84 2.84 -11.96
C ASN A 212 -9.70 3.60 -10.93
N GLU A 213 -10.28 2.91 -9.94
CA GLU A 213 -11.01 3.55 -8.84
C GLU A 213 -10.14 4.51 -8.06
N VAL A 214 -8.95 4.08 -7.64
CA VAL A 214 -8.02 4.91 -6.86
C VAL A 214 -7.51 6.11 -7.66
N VAL A 215 -7.23 5.91 -8.97
CA VAL A 215 -6.65 6.97 -9.82
C VAL A 215 -7.71 7.96 -10.30
N ASN A 216 -8.92 7.55 -10.63
CA ASN A 216 -9.90 8.43 -11.29
C ASN A 216 -11.09 8.80 -10.41
N ASN A 217 -11.29 8.12 -9.28
CA ASN A 217 -12.50 8.26 -8.48
C ASN A 217 -12.25 8.52 -6.99
N ALA A 218 -11.04 8.92 -6.60
CA ALA A 218 -10.75 9.34 -5.23
C ALA A 218 -11.64 10.52 -4.80
N THR A 219 -12.24 10.46 -3.60
CA THR A 219 -13.25 11.45 -3.15
C THR A 219 -12.70 12.54 -2.25
N PHE A 220 -11.59 12.31 -1.57
CA PHE A 220 -10.93 13.28 -0.68
C PHE A 220 -11.89 13.88 0.36
N GLU A 221 -12.59 13.02 1.11
CA GLU A 221 -13.52 13.45 2.17
C GLU A 221 -12.79 14.22 3.27
N ASP A 222 -13.37 15.34 3.75
CA ASP A 222 -12.72 16.24 4.70
C ASP A 222 -12.28 15.52 5.98
N TYR A 223 -13.14 14.63 6.51
CA TYR A 223 -12.82 13.88 7.74
C TYR A 223 -11.68 12.87 7.53
N GLU A 224 -11.52 12.30 6.33
CA GLU A 224 -10.40 11.43 5.98
C GLU A 224 -9.10 12.24 5.79
N ILE A 225 -9.19 13.42 5.17
CA ILE A 225 -8.06 14.35 5.07
C ILE A 225 -7.55 14.73 6.47
N ASP A 226 -8.45 15.05 7.40
CA ASP A 226 -8.06 15.41 8.77
C ASP A 226 -7.40 14.24 9.53
N LYS A 227 -7.85 13.00 9.30
CA LYS A 227 -7.16 11.81 9.80
C LYS A 227 -5.76 11.68 9.22
N VAL A 228 -5.61 11.79 7.91
CA VAL A 228 -4.32 11.69 7.22
C VAL A 228 -3.34 12.76 7.72
N LYS A 229 -3.80 14.00 7.90
CA LYS A 229 -3.00 15.08 8.51
C LYS A 229 -2.53 14.70 9.92
N THR A 230 -3.45 14.22 10.74
CA THR A 230 -3.17 13.81 12.12
C THR A 230 -2.15 12.67 12.17
N GLU A 231 -2.33 11.65 11.34
CA GLU A 231 -1.41 10.50 11.23
C GLU A 231 -0.01 10.97 10.79
N LYS A 232 0.06 11.88 9.82
CA LYS A 232 1.33 12.42 9.33
C LYS A 232 2.05 13.24 10.41
N LEU A 233 1.35 14.12 11.11
CA LEU A 233 1.91 14.91 12.22
C LEU A 233 2.40 14.01 13.35
N ASN A 234 1.65 12.96 13.70
CA ASN A 234 2.05 11.98 14.70
C ASN A 234 3.31 11.20 14.25
N THR A 235 3.43 10.88 12.98
CA THR A 235 4.62 10.22 12.42
C THR A 235 5.83 11.13 12.47
N ILE A 236 5.69 12.41 12.11
CA ILE A 236 6.75 13.42 12.23
C ILE A 236 7.22 13.53 13.68
N LYS A 237 6.27 13.62 14.63
CA LYS A 237 6.58 13.69 16.06
C LYS A 237 7.39 12.46 16.53
N ARG A 238 6.95 11.26 16.18
CA ARG A 238 7.69 10.02 16.52
C ARG A 238 9.09 9.97 15.92
N ASN A 239 9.24 10.40 14.65
CA ASN A 239 10.54 10.38 13.98
C ASN A 239 11.56 11.33 14.62
N LYS A 240 11.12 12.40 15.27
CA LYS A 240 12.02 13.30 16.02
C LYS A 240 12.73 12.62 17.20
N ASP A 241 12.11 11.59 17.76
CA ASP A 241 12.66 10.81 18.87
C ASP A 241 13.60 9.69 18.39
N VAL A 242 13.75 9.52 17.06
CA VAL A 242 14.65 8.53 16.45
C VAL A 242 15.96 9.22 16.03
N PRO A 243 17.09 8.95 16.72
CA PRO A 243 18.35 9.67 16.49
C PRO A 243 18.84 9.63 15.03
N LEU A 244 18.72 8.48 14.37
CA LEU A 244 19.12 8.31 12.96
C LEU A 244 18.28 9.18 12.02
N GLN A 245 16.96 9.24 12.22
CA GLN A 245 16.07 10.04 11.38
C GLN A 245 16.38 11.53 11.53
N ARG A 246 16.63 11.96 12.76
CA ARG A 246 17.03 13.34 13.05
C ARG A 246 18.37 13.69 12.41
N ALA A 247 19.37 12.82 12.48
CA ALA A 247 20.67 13.04 11.85
C ALA A 247 20.56 13.15 10.32
N ILE A 248 19.72 12.28 9.68
CA ILE A 248 19.45 12.34 8.24
C ILE A 248 18.75 13.65 7.87
N GLU A 249 17.80 14.12 8.67
CA GLU A 249 17.10 15.39 8.43
C GLU A 249 18.09 16.58 8.53
N GLU A 250 18.87 16.67 9.58
CA GLU A 250 19.86 17.73 9.76
C GLU A 250 20.93 17.72 8.66
N TYR A 251 21.38 16.53 8.24
CA TYR A 251 22.31 16.37 7.13
C TYR A 251 21.69 16.87 5.80
N ARG A 252 20.42 16.54 5.53
CA ARG A 252 19.70 17.00 4.34
C ARG A 252 19.53 18.51 4.34
N ASP A 253 19.15 19.10 5.47
CA ASP A 253 19.01 20.53 5.62
C ASP A 253 20.33 21.28 5.38
N LEU A 254 21.47 20.70 5.77
CA LEU A 254 22.80 21.25 5.52
C LEU A 254 23.20 21.23 4.04
N ILE A 255 22.94 20.13 3.35
CA ILE A 255 23.36 19.94 1.95
C ILE A 255 22.45 20.68 0.97
N TYR A 256 21.13 20.63 1.23
CA TYR A 256 20.12 21.17 0.31
C TYR A 256 19.56 22.52 0.79
N GLN A 257 20.36 23.36 1.44
CA GLN A 257 19.95 24.69 1.91
C GLN A 257 19.26 25.48 0.79
N ASN A 258 18.09 26.04 1.10
CA ASN A 258 17.26 26.81 0.15
C ASN A 258 16.82 26.05 -1.12
N SER A 259 16.85 24.74 -1.10
CA SER A 259 16.39 23.89 -2.19
C SER A 259 15.06 23.24 -1.84
N PRO A 260 14.17 22.98 -2.82
CA PRO A 260 12.96 22.18 -2.62
C PRO A 260 13.22 20.74 -2.09
N TYR A 261 14.45 20.27 -2.17
CA TYR A 261 14.86 18.97 -1.60
C TYR A 261 15.07 19.01 -0.07
N SER A 262 15.12 20.22 0.52
CA SER A 262 15.23 20.42 1.98
C SER A 262 13.87 20.69 2.60
N ILE A 263 12.95 19.71 2.54
CA ILE A 263 11.66 19.80 3.25
C ILE A 263 11.85 19.17 4.63
N SER A 264 12.08 20.02 5.64
CA SER A 264 12.26 19.57 7.01
C SER A 264 10.94 19.28 7.72
N SER A 265 11.01 18.49 8.80
CA SER A 265 9.87 18.23 9.67
C SER A 265 9.24 19.52 10.23
N LYS A 266 10.04 20.56 10.48
CA LYS A 266 9.56 21.88 10.93
C LYS A 266 8.65 22.55 9.89
N ILE A 267 9.03 22.48 8.60
CA ILE A 267 8.24 23.02 7.49
C ILE A 267 6.92 22.25 7.38
N LEU A 268 6.98 20.91 7.45
CA LEU A 268 5.80 20.06 7.37
C LEU A 268 4.84 20.28 8.55
N GLU A 269 5.34 20.39 9.77
CA GLU A 269 4.49 20.69 10.95
C GLU A 269 3.75 22.01 10.84
N LYS A 270 4.38 23.04 10.24
CA LYS A 270 3.76 24.32 10.01
C LYS A 270 2.72 24.28 8.88
N ASN A 271 3.00 23.54 7.81
CA ASN A 271 2.18 23.56 6.60
C ASN A 271 1.01 22.59 6.65
N ILE A 272 1.21 21.36 7.14
CA ILE A 272 0.18 20.30 7.13
C ILE A 272 -1.16 20.76 7.72
N PRO A 273 -1.23 21.47 8.87
CA PRO A 273 -2.51 21.97 9.38
C PRO A 273 -3.24 22.92 8.42
N ASN A 274 -2.50 23.66 7.61
CA ASN A 274 -3.01 24.68 6.70
C ASN A 274 -3.23 24.18 5.26
N ILE A 275 -2.96 22.93 4.95
CA ILE A 275 -3.29 22.31 3.66
C ILE A 275 -4.80 22.06 3.64
N THR A 276 -5.47 22.55 2.61
CA THR A 276 -6.92 22.42 2.44
C THR A 276 -7.25 21.24 1.51
N LYS A 277 -8.51 20.83 1.49
CA LYS A 277 -9.05 19.88 0.49
C LYS A 277 -8.80 20.39 -0.93
N GLU A 278 -8.97 21.68 -1.16
CA GLU A 278 -8.71 22.30 -2.46
C GLU A 278 -7.24 22.20 -2.88
N ASP A 279 -6.29 22.40 -1.97
CA ASP A 279 -4.87 22.19 -2.25
C ASP A 279 -4.59 20.74 -2.72
N ILE A 280 -5.21 19.75 -2.05
CA ILE A 280 -5.08 18.33 -2.40
C ILE A 280 -5.69 18.05 -3.77
N ILE A 281 -6.90 18.53 -4.05
CA ILE A 281 -7.58 18.34 -5.33
C ILE A 281 -6.81 19.03 -6.47
N ASN A 282 -6.33 20.24 -6.25
CA ASN A 282 -5.55 20.96 -7.26
C ASN A 282 -4.24 20.24 -7.58
N TYR A 283 -3.55 19.72 -6.56
CA TYR A 283 -2.36 18.90 -6.76
C TYR A 283 -2.68 17.60 -7.50
N TYR A 284 -3.70 16.88 -7.07
CA TYR A 284 -4.16 15.64 -7.72
C TYR A 284 -4.48 15.88 -9.20
N ASN A 285 -5.25 16.93 -9.52
CA ASN A 285 -5.57 17.29 -10.90
C ASN A 285 -4.33 17.66 -11.71
N SER A 286 -3.33 18.30 -11.12
CA SER A 286 -2.06 18.63 -11.81
C SER A 286 -1.24 17.39 -12.19
N ILE A 287 -1.45 16.27 -11.51
CA ILE A 287 -0.74 15.01 -11.76
C ILE A 287 -1.52 14.08 -12.71
N PHE A 288 -2.85 14.01 -12.55
CA PHE A 288 -3.70 13.00 -13.21
C PHE A 288 -4.71 13.58 -14.22
N ALA A 289 -4.94 14.89 -14.24
CA ALA A 289 -5.81 15.45 -15.27
C ALA A 289 -5.06 15.51 -16.63
N PRO A 290 -5.77 15.23 -17.75
CA PRO A 290 -5.20 15.24 -19.09
C PRO A 290 -4.81 16.65 -19.55
#